data_12661d582cabca873806b346ea1db472
#
_entry.id   12661d582cabca873806b346ea1db472
#
_cell.length_a   1.000
_cell.length_b   1.000
_cell.length_c   1.000
_cell.angle_alpha   90.00
_cell.angle_beta   90.00
_cell.angle_gamma   90.00
#
_symmetry.space_group_name_H-M   'P 1'
#
loop_
_entity.id
_entity.type
_entity.pdbx_description
1 polymer ?
#
loop_
_entity_poly.entity_id
_entity_poly.type
_entity_poly.pdbx_seq_one_letter_code
_entity_poly.pdbx_strand_id
1 'polypeptide(L)'
;MLPFLKQIRLGSLLTAALLSAGCGGLQEMWEGPGAKIFRPQAIAVLPPMASQYDSAREDIQEVLALALRRLGHIERVVPPESVTDVFQSSKEAFDSLVFYFSRLEMTGQSDKDSAVELGESLNVDSFLVVRVNSWEYIRKEGDNVGRVGLSLRLIDATTGTTVWKARHERSSSYMFFRPNLKDIAKELALEMIAYMPPQPKR
;
A
#
# COMPACT_ATOMS: atom_id res chain seq x y z
N MET A 1 76.58 -27.81 8.14
CA MET A 1 75.32 -28.53 8.33
C MET A 1 74.25 -27.51 8.63
N LEU A 2 73.37 -27.21 7.63
CA LEU A 2 72.30 -26.22 7.75
C LEU A 2 71.03 -26.88 8.31
N PRO A 3 70.28 -26.24 9.17
CA PRO A 3 68.88 -26.56 9.35
C PRO A 3 67.96 -25.68 8.56
N PHE A 4 66.98 -26.29 7.93
CA PHE A 4 65.91 -25.74 7.12
C PHE A 4 64.98 -24.79 7.92
N LEU A 5 64.83 -23.54 7.45
CA LEU A 5 63.77 -22.64 7.86
C LEU A 5 62.46 -23.03 7.14
N LYS A 6 61.52 -23.52 7.93
CA LYS A 6 60.13 -23.75 7.50
C LYS A 6 59.39 -22.41 7.47
N GLN A 7 59.12 -21.90 6.29
CA GLN A 7 58.25 -20.74 6.11
C GLN A 7 56.77 -21.13 6.40
N ILE A 8 56.25 -20.58 7.45
CA ILE A 8 54.82 -20.62 7.75
C ILE A 8 54.15 -19.56 6.92
N ARG A 9 53.44 -19.94 5.87
CA ARG A 9 52.56 -19.04 5.11
C ARG A 9 51.31 -18.77 5.93
N LEU A 10 51.22 -17.56 6.45
CA LEU A 10 50.00 -17.03 7.08
C LEU A 10 48.98 -16.79 5.97
N GLY A 11 48.04 -17.72 5.85
CA GLY A 11 46.90 -17.58 4.94
C GLY A 11 45.92 -16.53 5.54
N SER A 12 45.86 -15.38 4.89
CA SER A 12 44.81 -14.35 5.17
C SER A 12 43.42 -14.97 4.88
N LEU A 13 42.71 -15.31 5.93
CA LEU A 13 41.27 -15.57 5.85
C LEU A 13 40.56 -14.23 5.64
N LEU A 14 40.33 -13.92 4.38
CA LEU A 14 39.45 -12.81 3.98
C LEU A 14 38.01 -13.27 4.24
N THR A 15 37.50 -12.95 5.42
CA THR A 15 36.09 -13.18 5.76
C THR A 15 35.27 -12.19 4.95
N ALA A 16 34.75 -12.63 3.82
CA ALA A 16 33.74 -11.90 3.06
C ALA A 16 32.45 -11.84 3.89
N ALA A 17 32.24 -10.75 4.59
CA ALA A 17 30.95 -10.40 5.18
C ALA A 17 29.97 -10.20 4.02
N LEU A 18 29.17 -11.21 3.71
CA LEU A 18 27.98 -11.11 2.87
C LEU A 18 27.01 -10.17 3.59
N LEU A 19 27.07 -8.89 3.24
CA LEU A 19 25.98 -7.95 3.49
C LEU A 19 24.79 -8.46 2.68
N SER A 20 23.95 -9.27 3.32
CA SER A 20 22.60 -9.53 2.86
C SER A 20 21.84 -8.20 2.94
N ALA A 21 21.95 -7.40 1.87
CA ALA A 21 20.98 -6.34 1.58
C ALA A 21 19.65 -7.09 1.41
N GLY A 22 18.86 -7.14 2.48
CA GLY A 22 17.47 -7.57 2.41
C GLY A 22 16.82 -6.67 1.38
N CYS A 23 16.52 -7.20 0.19
CA CYS A 23 15.62 -6.57 -0.75
C CYS A 23 14.26 -6.48 -0.03
N GLY A 24 14.03 -5.36 0.66
CA GLY A 24 12.74 -5.01 1.22
C GLY A 24 11.78 -4.73 0.05
N GLY A 25 11.15 -5.78 -0.46
CA GLY A 25 10.05 -5.65 -1.42
C GLY A 25 8.72 -5.84 -0.72
N LEU A 26 7.63 -5.43 -1.38
CA LEU A 26 6.28 -5.73 -0.91
C LEU A 26 6.08 -7.25 -0.88
N GLN A 27 5.22 -7.74 0.04
CA GLN A 27 4.90 -9.17 0.14
C GLN A 27 4.28 -9.70 -1.16
N GLU A 28 3.38 -8.92 -1.75
CA GLU A 28 2.76 -9.22 -3.04
C GLU A 28 2.65 -7.94 -3.85
N MET A 29 2.98 -8.01 -5.14
CA MET A 29 2.80 -6.90 -6.09
C MET A 29 2.47 -7.44 -7.47
N TRP A 30 1.57 -6.73 -8.16
CA TRP A 30 1.21 -7.02 -9.54
C TRP A 30 0.99 -5.72 -10.31
N GLU A 31 1.50 -5.66 -11.52
CA GLU A 31 1.31 -4.57 -12.46
C GLU A 31 0.53 -5.04 -13.68
N GLY A 32 -0.51 -4.29 -14.03
CA GLY A 32 -1.27 -4.51 -15.25
C GLY A 32 -0.49 -4.14 -16.51
N PRO A 33 -0.94 -4.60 -17.70
CA PRO A 33 -0.26 -4.32 -18.97
C PRO A 33 -0.07 -2.81 -19.26
N GLY A 34 -1.01 -1.97 -18.80
CA GLY A 34 -0.96 -0.51 -18.96
C GLY A 34 -0.20 0.25 -17.87
N ALA A 35 0.26 -0.41 -16.80
CA ALA A 35 0.81 0.25 -15.61
C ALA A 35 1.97 1.22 -15.91
N LYS A 36 2.88 0.81 -16.80
CA LYS A 36 4.08 1.61 -17.13
C LYS A 36 3.78 2.94 -17.84
N ILE A 37 2.65 3.02 -18.52
CA ILE A 37 2.24 4.22 -19.27
C ILE A 37 1.11 4.99 -18.57
N PHE A 38 0.50 4.41 -17.56
CA PHE A 38 -0.58 5.04 -16.81
C PHE A 38 -0.06 6.25 -16.04
N ARG A 39 -0.75 7.39 -16.18
CA ARG A 39 -0.36 8.67 -15.56
C ARG A 39 -1.61 9.31 -14.98
N PRO A 40 -1.99 8.94 -13.74
CA PRO A 40 -3.14 9.55 -13.10
C PRO A 40 -2.89 11.04 -12.85
N GLN A 41 -3.84 11.88 -13.24
CA GLN A 41 -3.83 13.31 -12.95
C GLN A 41 -4.59 13.61 -11.66
N ALA A 42 -5.71 12.94 -11.46
CA ALA A 42 -6.55 13.10 -10.28
C ALA A 42 -6.85 11.73 -9.63
N ILE A 43 -6.54 11.59 -8.36
CA ILE A 43 -6.76 10.33 -7.63
C ILE A 43 -7.57 10.56 -6.35
N ALA A 44 -8.48 9.63 -6.06
CA ALA A 44 -9.17 9.53 -4.78
C ALA A 44 -8.79 8.24 -4.05
N VAL A 45 -8.76 8.30 -2.72
CA VAL A 45 -8.73 7.10 -1.88
C VAL A 45 -10.16 6.79 -1.47
N LEU A 46 -10.72 5.67 -1.97
CA LEU A 46 -12.07 5.26 -1.57
C LEU A 46 -12.11 4.88 -0.08
N PRO A 47 -13.29 4.97 0.57
CA PRO A 47 -13.44 4.52 1.95
C PRO A 47 -12.91 3.11 2.12
N PRO A 48 -12.00 2.85 3.10
CA PRO A 48 -11.38 1.54 3.24
C PRO A 48 -12.39 0.43 3.58
N MET A 49 -12.23 -0.72 2.91
CA MET A 49 -12.93 -1.96 3.24
C MET A 49 -12.28 -2.54 4.51
N ALA A 50 -12.80 -2.20 5.67
CA ALA A 50 -12.16 -2.49 6.95
C ALA A 50 -12.84 -3.63 7.75
N SER A 51 -14.02 -4.11 7.34
CA SER A 51 -14.76 -5.21 7.98
C SER A 51 -14.77 -5.11 9.52
N GLN A 52 -13.88 -5.84 10.18
CA GLN A 52 -13.72 -5.87 11.64
C GLN A 52 -12.87 -4.72 12.22
N TYR A 53 -12.28 -3.87 11.38
CA TYR A 53 -11.37 -2.78 11.76
C TYR A 53 -11.94 -1.40 11.43
N ASP A 54 -13.22 -1.17 11.72
CA ASP A 54 -13.91 0.09 11.38
C ASP A 54 -13.18 1.33 11.92
N SER A 55 -12.59 1.23 13.11
CA SER A 55 -11.81 2.32 13.71
C SER A 55 -10.56 2.73 12.91
N ALA A 56 -10.12 1.89 11.96
CA ALA A 56 -8.97 2.18 11.12
C ALA A 56 -9.32 3.01 9.87
N ARG A 57 -10.61 3.13 9.49
CA ARG A 57 -11.01 3.68 8.18
C ARG A 57 -10.47 5.08 7.93
N GLU A 58 -10.75 5.98 8.86
CA GLU A 58 -10.36 7.37 8.75
C GLU A 58 -8.84 7.53 8.74
N ASP A 59 -8.15 6.90 9.68
CA ASP A 59 -6.70 6.92 9.76
C ASP A 59 -6.03 6.40 8.48
N ILE A 60 -6.51 5.27 7.94
CA ILE A 60 -5.97 4.66 6.73
C ILE A 60 -6.20 5.56 5.51
N GLN A 61 -7.40 6.13 5.36
CA GLN A 61 -7.71 7.01 4.24
C GLN A 61 -6.84 8.27 4.27
N GLU A 62 -6.65 8.88 5.44
CA GLU A 62 -5.79 10.04 5.64
C GLU A 62 -4.32 9.74 5.31
N VAL A 63 -3.74 8.67 5.88
CA VAL A 63 -2.32 8.35 5.66
C VAL A 63 -2.02 7.99 4.22
N LEU A 64 -2.94 7.33 3.50
CA LEU A 64 -2.80 7.04 2.07
C LEU A 64 -2.91 8.30 1.21
N ALA A 65 -3.85 9.20 1.50
CA ALA A 65 -3.95 10.47 0.80
C ALA A 65 -2.67 11.32 0.99
N LEU A 66 -2.10 11.34 2.19
CA LEU A 66 -0.83 12.00 2.46
C LEU A 66 0.35 11.34 1.71
N ALA A 67 0.38 10.00 1.65
CA ALA A 67 1.42 9.27 0.92
C ALA A 67 1.35 9.55 -0.59
N LEU A 68 0.15 9.59 -1.17
CA LEU A 68 -0.07 9.93 -2.58
C LEU A 68 0.39 11.36 -2.91
N ARG A 69 0.08 12.35 -2.06
CA ARG A 69 0.54 13.73 -2.24
C ARG A 69 2.07 13.85 -2.26
N ARG A 70 2.78 12.99 -1.53
CA ARG A 70 4.24 12.98 -1.49
C ARG A 70 4.91 12.47 -2.76
N LEU A 71 4.19 11.74 -3.63
CA LEU A 71 4.73 11.33 -4.93
C LEU A 71 5.06 12.51 -5.84
N GLY A 72 4.33 13.63 -5.72
CA GLY A 72 4.61 14.89 -6.40
C GLY A 72 4.35 14.92 -7.91
N HIS A 73 3.93 13.81 -8.51
CA HIS A 73 3.60 13.70 -9.94
C HIS A 73 2.10 13.56 -10.22
N ILE A 74 1.28 13.46 -9.18
CA ILE A 74 -0.18 13.46 -9.27
C ILE A 74 -0.63 14.90 -9.02
N GLU A 75 -1.35 15.50 -9.98
CA GLU A 75 -1.75 16.90 -9.89
C GLU A 75 -2.75 17.15 -8.76
N ARG A 76 -3.70 16.22 -8.60
CA ARG A 76 -4.74 16.35 -7.59
C ARG A 76 -5.01 15.04 -6.85
N VAL A 77 -4.81 15.07 -5.53
CA VAL A 77 -5.27 14.03 -4.61
C VAL A 77 -6.51 14.56 -3.89
N VAL A 78 -7.66 13.94 -4.13
CA VAL A 78 -8.93 14.35 -3.51
C VAL A 78 -8.82 14.19 -1.99
N PRO A 79 -9.16 15.23 -1.20
CA PRO A 79 -9.16 15.11 0.26
C PRO A 79 -10.14 14.06 0.74
N PRO A 80 -9.80 13.27 1.79
CA PRO A 80 -10.69 12.23 2.34
C PRO A 80 -12.07 12.75 2.72
N GLU A 81 -12.15 13.92 3.31
CA GLU A 81 -13.41 14.59 3.67
C GLU A 81 -14.29 14.82 2.43
N SER A 82 -13.71 15.29 1.32
CA SER A 82 -14.46 15.49 0.07
C SER A 82 -14.97 14.17 -0.54
N VAL A 83 -14.21 13.10 -0.41
CA VAL A 83 -14.68 11.75 -0.82
C VAL A 83 -15.86 11.32 0.04
N THR A 84 -15.77 11.54 1.33
CA THR A 84 -16.84 11.23 2.29
C THR A 84 -18.09 12.04 2.00
N ASP A 85 -17.95 13.34 1.75
CA ASP A 85 -19.07 14.25 1.45
C ASP A 85 -19.85 13.81 0.20
N VAL A 86 -19.17 13.36 -0.86
CA VAL A 86 -19.81 12.84 -2.08
C VAL A 86 -20.70 11.63 -1.74
N PHE A 87 -20.19 10.66 -1.00
CA PHE A 87 -20.96 9.47 -0.66
C PHE A 87 -22.03 9.68 0.42
N GLN A 88 -21.92 10.73 1.22
CA GLN A 88 -22.96 11.12 2.18
C GLN A 88 -24.07 11.97 1.55
N SER A 89 -23.76 12.78 0.55
CA SER A 89 -24.70 13.71 -0.07
C SER A 89 -25.46 13.11 -1.26
N SER A 90 -24.93 12.06 -1.92
CA SER A 90 -25.57 11.39 -3.06
C SER A 90 -25.82 9.92 -2.75
N LYS A 91 -27.13 9.57 -2.72
CA LYS A 91 -27.55 8.17 -2.58
C LYS A 91 -27.06 7.32 -3.75
N GLU A 92 -27.11 7.86 -4.95
CA GLU A 92 -26.66 7.19 -6.17
C GLU A 92 -25.18 6.86 -6.10
N ALA A 93 -24.33 7.83 -5.70
CA ALA A 93 -22.90 7.60 -5.53
C ALA A 93 -22.60 6.56 -4.44
N PHE A 94 -23.36 6.59 -3.33
CA PHE A 94 -23.23 5.59 -2.27
C PHE A 94 -23.64 4.19 -2.74
N ASP A 95 -24.76 4.06 -3.43
CA ASP A 95 -25.24 2.78 -3.95
C ASP A 95 -24.22 2.20 -4.96
N SER A 96 -23.64 3.02 -5.83
CA SER A 96 -22.59 2.62 -6.78
C SER A 96 -21.32 2.16 -6.06
N LEU A 97 -20.92 2.84 -4.98
CA LEU A 97 -19.78 2.40 -4.15
C LEU A 97 -20.03 1.01 -3.53
N VAL A 98 -21.21 0.82 -2.95
CA VAL A 98 -21.60 -0.45 -2.32
C VAL A 98 -21.65 -1.57 -3.36
N PHE A 99 -22.24 -1.30 -4.52
CA PHE A 99 -22.31 -2.26 -5.63
C PHE A 99 -20.91 -2.61 -6.13
N TYR A 100 -20.06 -1.61 -6.37
CA TYR A 100 -18.68 -1.79 -6.81
C TYR A 100 -17.90 -2.68 -5.83
N PHE A 101 -17.96 -2.41 -4.53
CA PHE A 101 -17.28 -3.21 -3.52
C PHE A 101 -17.82 -4.64 -3.46
N SER A 102 -19.12 -4.82 -3.54
CA SER A 102 -19.75 -6.16 -3.57
C SER A 102 -19.26 -6.97 -4.77
N ARG A 103 -19.25 -6.38 -5.97
CA ARG A 103 -18.75 -7.02 -7.18
C ARG A 103 -17.27 -7.37 -7.06
N LEU A 104 -16.47 -6.44 -6.54
CA LEU A 104 -15.04 -6.64 -6.35
C LEU A 104 -14.73 -7.76 -5.35
N GLU A 105 -15.51 -7.90 -4.29
CA GLU A 105 -15.38 -9.00 -3.32
C GLU A 105 -15.78 -10.34 -3.91
N MET A 106 -16.91 -10.39 -4.64
CA MET A 106 -17.43 -11.63 -5.21
C MET A 106 -16.56 -12.17 -6.36
N THR A 107 -16.04 -11.28 -7.20
CA THR A 107 -15.37 -11.68 -8.47
C THR A 107 -13.85 -11.50 -8.43
N GLY A 108 -13.34 -10.71 -7.52
CA GLY A 108 -11.93 -10.28 -7.51
C GLY A 108 -11.57 -9.31 -8.64
N GLN A 109 -12.55 -8.91 -9.47
CA GLN A 109 -12.36 -8.04 -10.63
C GLN A 109 -13.06 -6.71 -10.43
N SER A 110 -12.47 -5.65 -10.98
CA SER A 110 -13.10 -4.32 -11.03
C SER A 110 -14.23 -4.36 -12.06
N ASP A 111 -15.41 -3.91 -11.66
CA ASP A 111 -16.54 -3.73 -12.56
C ASP A 111 -16.38 -2.40 -13.31
N LYS A 112 -16.38 -2.46 -14.63
CA LYS A 112 -16.05 -1.29 -15.45
C LYS A 112 -17.04 -0.16 -15.28
N ASP A 113 -18.33 -0.47 -15.41
CA ASP A 113 -19.36 0.58 -15.45
C ASP A 113 -19.44 1.30 -14.10
N SER A 114 -19.42 0.54 -13.00
CA SER A 114 -19.39 1.11 -11.66
C SER A 114 -18.09 1.89 -11.37
N ALA A 115 -16.95 1.46 -11.93
CA ALA A 115 -15.69 2.19 -11.74
C ALA A 115 -15.72 3.56 -12.46
N VAL A 116 -16.28 3.61 -13.66
CA VAL A 116 -16.47 4.85 -14.42
C VAL A 116 -17.41 5.80 -13.65
N GLU A 117 -18.55 5.29 -13.18
CA GLU A 117 -19.52 6.06 -12.42
C GLU A 117 -18.93 6.65 -11.12
N LEU A 118 -18.12 5.88 -10.41
CA LEU A 118 -17.40 6.36 -9.22
C LEU A 118 -16.35 7.42 -9.58
N GLY A 119 -15.64 7.25 -10.70
CA GLY A 119 -14.68 8.23 -11.20
C GLY A 119 -15.35 9.55 -11.54
N GLU A 120 -16.50 9.52 -12.21
CA GLU A 120 -17.31 10.70 -12.53
C GLU A 120 -17.85 11.38 -11.28
N SER A 121 -18.41 10.61 -10.32
CA SER A 121 -18.93 11.15 -9.06
C SER A 121 -17.86 11.88 -8.24
N LEU A 122 -16.63 11.38 -8.24
CA LEU A 122 -15.49 11.97 -7.55
C LEU A 122 -14.69 12.95 -8.41
N ASN A 123 -15.04 13.08 -9.69
CA ASN A 123 -14.31 13.85 -10.69
C ASN A 123 -12.81 13.49 -10.72
N VAL A 124 -12.49 12.19 -10.86
CA VAL A 124 -11.13 11.67 -10.90
C VAL A 124 -10.95 10.71 -12.08
N ASP A 125 -9.72 10.58 -12.57
CA ASP A 125 -9.34 9.59 -13.59
C ASP A 125 -8.83 8.27 -12.99
N SER A 126 -8.63 8.27 -11.67
CA SER A 126 -8.18 7.07 -10.95
C SER A 126 -8.63 7.06 -9.50
N PHE A 127 -8.73 5.87 -8.92
CA PHE A 127 -8.95 5.76 -7.48
C PHE A 127 -8.23 4.54 -6.88
N LEU A 128 -7.93 4.65 -5.60
CA LEU A 128 -7.29 3.61 -4.82
C LEU A 128 -8.35 2.88 -3.99
N VAL A 129 -8.51 1.59 -4.24
CA VAL A 129 -9.29 0.69 -3.39
C VAL A 129 -8.38 0.13 -2.32
N VAL A 130 -8.85 0.18 -1.08
CA VAL A 130 -8.08 -0.19 0.10
C VAL A 130 -8.81 -1.25 0.89
N ARG A 131 -8.12 -2.33 1.27
CA ARG A 131 -8.59 -3.31 2.26
C ARG A 131 -7.65 -3.32 3.44
N VAL A 132 -8.21 -3.20 4.64
CA VAL A 132 -7.46 -3.37 5.89
C VAL A 132 -7.45 -4.85 6.24
N ASN A 133 -6.27 -5.46 6.20
CA ASN A 133 -6.07 -6.89 6.48
C ASN A 133 -5.77 -7.14 7.96
N SER A 134 -5.05 -6.20 8.59
CA SER A 134 -4.76 -6.22 10.03
C SER A 134 -4.63 -4.80 10.58
N TRP A 135 -5.16 -4.58 11.79
CA TRP A 135 -5.09 -3.33 12.55
C TRP A 135 -5.22 -3.68 14.03
N GLU A 136 -4.16 -4.23 14.61
CA GLU A 136 -4.29 -4.90 15.90
C GLU A 136 -2.98 -4.97 16.68
N TYR A 137 -3.11 -5.28 17.96
CA TYR A 137 -2.00 -5.66 18.83
C TYR A 137 -2.11 -7.16 19.11
N ILE A 138 -1.05 -7.89 18.81
CA ILE A 138 -0.98 -9.34 19.00
C ILE A 138 0.26 -9.73 19.80
N ARG A 139 0.30 -10.98 20.24
CA ARG A 139 1.52 -11.60 20.76
C ARG A 139 2.05 -12.57 19.70
N LYS A 140 3.31 -12.34 19.27
CA LYS A 140 3.97 -13.17 18.28
C LYS A 140 5.31 -13.63 18.82
N GLU A 141 5.53 -14.94 18.86
CA GLU A 141 6.79 -15.55 19.32
C GLU A 141 7.26 -15.09 20.71
N GLY A 142 6.31 -14.69 21.56
CA GLY A 142 6.60 -14.18 22.92
C GLY A 142 6.60 -12.66 23.04
N ASP A 143 6.75 -11.93 21.93
CA ASP A 143 6.76 -10.47 21.88
C ASP A 143 5.38 -9.86 21.68
N ASN A 144 5.14 -8.71 22.29
CA ASN A 144 3.98 -7.89 21.97
C ASN A 144 4.27 -7.09 20.70
N VAL A 145 3.32 -7.10 19.75
CA VAL A 145 3.50 -6.51 18.42
C VAL A 145 2.27 -5.70 18.02
N GLY A 146 2.48 -4.44 17.61
CA GLY A 146 1.51 -3.69 16.84
C GLY A 146 1.64 -4.06 15.37
N ARG A 147 0.52 -4.40 14.70
CA ARG A 147 0.50 -4.92 13.35
C ARG A 147 -0.52 -4.18 12.48
N VAL A 148 -0.08 -3.72 11.31
CA VAL A 148 -0.94 -3.12 10.28
C VAL A 148 -0.66 -3.81 8.96
N GLY A 149 -1.71 -4.27 8.28
CA GLY A 149 -1.64 -4.90 6.97
C GLY A 149 -2.65 -4.28 6.02
N LEU A 150 -2.21 -3.98 4.81
CA LEU A 150 -3.02 -3.37 3.76
C LEU A 150 -2.93 -4.15 2.46
N SER A 151 -4.05 -4.17 1.74
CA SER A 151 -4.08 -4.50 0.31
C SER A 151 -4.57 -3.28 -0.43
N LEU A 152 -3.81 -2.84 -1.43
CA LEU A 152 -4.08 -1.69 -2.26
C LEU A 152 -4.34 -2.14 -3.70
N ARG A 153 -5.25 -1.43 -4.38
CA ARG A 153 -5.54 -1.66 -5.79
C ARG A 153 -5.79 -0.31 -6.47
N LEU A 154 -4.95 0.04 -7.44
CA LEU A 154 -5.12 1.22 -8.28
C LEU A 154 -6.01 0.87 -9.46
N ILE A 155 -7.07 1.63 -9.63
CA ILE A 155 -8.04 1.50 -10.71
C ILE A 155 -7.95 2.72 -11.63
N ASP A 156 -7.85 2.48 -12.91
CA ASP A 156 -8.13 3.48 -13.95
C ASP A 156 -9.66 3.66 -14.02
N ALA A 157 -10.16 4.81 -13.60
CA ALA A 157 -11.59 5.10 -13.53
C ALA A 157 -12.21 5.27 -14.93
N THR A 158 -11.39 5.54 -15.96
CA THR A 158 -11.90 5.73 -17.32
C THR A 158 -12.18 4.42 -18.04
N THR A 159 -11.44 3.38 -17.70
CA THR A 159 -11.54 2.05 -18.32
C THR A 159 -12.07 0.97 -17.37
N GLY A 160 -12.13 1.25 -16.08
CA GLY A 160 -12.47 0.30 -15.04
C GLY A 160 -11.38 -0.75 -14.80
N THR A 161 -10.20 -0.60 -15.40
CA THR A 161 -9.16 -1.63 -15.30
C THR A 161 -8.32 -1.48 -14.05
N THR A 162 -7.94 -2.62 -13.47
CA THR A 162 -6.93 -2.62 -12.41
C THR A 162 -5.55 -2.41 -13.01
N VAL A 163 -4.89 -1.32 -12.62
CA VAL A 163 -3.55 -0.96 -13.10
C VAL A 163 -2.47 -1.58 -12.24
N TRP A 164 -2.70 -1.65 -10.93
CA TRP A 164 -1.71 -2.13 -9.98
C TRP A 164 -2.38 -2.70 -8.74
N LYS A 165 -1.75 -3.70 -8.13
CA LYS A 165 -2.13 -4.28 -6.84
C LYS A 165 -0.91 -4.46 -5.99
N ALA A 166 -1.05 -4.24 -4.70
CA ALA A 166 -0.03 -4.58 -3.71
C ALA A 166 -0.66 -5.05 -2.41
N ARG A 167 0.05 -5.94 -1.73
CA ARG A 167 -0.24 -6.33 -0.35
C ARG A 167 1.05 -6.28 0.45
N HIS A 168 0.95 -5.67 1.60
CA HIS A 168 2.06 -5.64 2.54
C HIS A 168 1.57 -5.51 3.98
N GLU A 169 2.41 -5.94 4.91
CA GLU A 169 2.16 -5.86 6.34
C GLU A 169 3.42 -5.33 7.04
N ARG A 170 3.21 -4.46 7.99
CA ARG A 170 4.26 -3.91 8.83
C ARG A 170 3.93 -4.16 10.29
N SER A 171 4.96 -4.55 11.06
CA SER A 171 4.84 -4.84 12.47
C SER A 171 5.89 -4.07 13.27
N SER A 172 5.53 -3.67 14.49
CA SER A 172 6.43 -3.02 15.43
C SER A 172 6.34 -3.68 16.80
N SER A 173 7.42 -4.27 17.27
CA SER A 173 7.50 -4.89 18.60
C SER A 173 7.60 -3.83 19.68
N TYR A 174 7.03 -4.13 20.86
CA TYR A 174 7.08 -3.24 22.02
C TYR A 174 7.13 -4.02 23.36
N MET A 175 7.76 -3.42 24.35
CA MET A 175 7.82 -3.99 25.70
C MET A 175 6.86 -3.29 26.67
N PHE A 176 6.93 -1.96 26.75
CA PHE A 176 6.15 -1.17 27.71
C PHE A 176 5.11 -0.26 27.07
N PHE A 177 5.45 0.40 25.96
CA PHE A 177 4.58 1.35 25.29
C PHE A 177 4.12 0.80 23.96
N ARG A 178 2.80 0.74 23.78
CA ARG A 178 2.20 0.33 22.51
C ARG A 178 2.51 1.38 21.43
N PRO A 179 3.05 0.99 20.28
CA PRO A 179 3.18 1.90 19.14
C PRO A 179 1.79 2.34 18.67
N ASN A 180 1.68 3.56 18.16
CA ASN A 180 0.44 3.99 17.54
C ASN A 180 0.29 3.28 16.18
N LEU A 181 -0.83 2.59 15.96
CA LEU A 181 -1.09 1.87 14.70
C LEU A 181 -1.15 2.83 13.50
N LYS A 182 -1.59 4.08 13.69
CA LYS A 182 -1.56 5.11 12.64
C LYS A 182 -0.14 5.43 12.16
N ASP A 183 0.84 5.45 13.07
CA ASP A 183 2.24 5.68 12.70
C ASP A 183 2.80 4.50 11.90
N ILE A 184 2.49 3.26 12.32
CA ILE A 184 2.85 2.06 11.55
C ILE A 184 2.18 2.10 10.16
N ALA A 185 0.92 2.48 10.09
CA ALA A 185 0.17 2.62 8.84
C ALA A 185 0.79 3.69 7.92
N LYS A 186 1.25 4.80 8.47
CA LYS A 186 1.92 5.87 7.71
C LYS A 186 3.20 5.39 7.05
N GLU A 187 4.03 4.65 7.77
CA GLU A 187 5.25 4.07 7.22
C GLU A 187 4.92 3.02 6.15
N LEU A 188 3.94 2.14 6.42
CA LEU A 188 3.45 1.15 5.48
C LEU A 188 2.88 1.79 4.20
N ALA A 189 2.06 2.84 4.33
CA ALA A 189 1.48 3.56 3.20
C ALA A 189 2.57 4.19 2.33
N LEU A 190 3.56 4.85 2.93
CA LEU A 190 4.69 5.45 2.21
C LEU A 190 5.50 4.38 1.45
N GLU A 191 5.77 3.25 2.09
CA GLU A 191 6.47 2.13 1.49
C GLU A 191 5.68 1.57 0.29
N MET A 192 4.41 1.25 0.47
CA MET A 192 3.57 0.67 -0.60
C MET A 192 3.38 1.63 -1.77
N ILE A 193 3.07 2.90 -1.50
CA ILE A 193 2.83 3.92 -2.53
C ILE A 193 4.10 4.23 -3.33
N ALA A 194 5.31 4.07 -2.76
CA ALA A 194 6.55 4.20 -3.49
C ALA A 194 6.72 3.18 -4.63
N TYR A 195 6.00 2.05 -4.58
CA TYR A 195 5.96 1.05 -5.65
C TYR A 195 4.79 1.24 -6.64
N MET A 196 3.92 2.21 -6.41
CA MET A 196 2.80 2.47 -7.31
C MET A 196 3.31 3.08 -8.64
N PRO A 197 2.86 2.57 -9.82
CA PRO A 197 3.22 3.17 -11.10
C PRO A 197 2.56 4.56 -11.27
N PRO A 198 3.19 5.47 -12.07
CA PRO A 198 4.47 5.26 -12.74
C PRO A 198 5.66 5.43 -11.79
N GLN A 199 6.57 4.46 -11.83
CA GLN A 199 7.83 4.65 -11.11
C GLN A 199 8.66 5.75 -11.81
N PRO A 200 9.34 6.64 -11.06
CA PRO A 200 10.29 7.57 -11.66
C PRO A 200 11.36 6.76 -12.40
N LYS A 201 11.72 7.19 -13.60
CA LYS A 201 12.86 6.58 -14.31
C LYS A 201 14.11 6.75 -13.43
N ARG A 202 14.68 5.64 -12.99
CA ARG A 202 15.98 5.59 -12.31
C ARG A 202 17.08 5.96 -13.30
#